data_a29203935cdeb7e8e65a327364ffcf49
#
_entry.id   a29203935cdeb7e8e65a327364ffcf49
#
_cell.length_a   1.000
_cell.length_b   1.000
_cell.length_c   1.000
_cell.angle_alpha   90.00
_cell.angle_beta   90.00
_cell.angle_gamma   90.00
#
_symmetry.space_group_name_H-M   'P 1'
#
loop_
_entity.id
_entity.type
_entity.pdbx_description
1 polymer ?
#
loop_
_entity_poly.entity_id
_entity_poly.type
_entity_poly.pdbx_seq_one_letter_code
_entity_poly.pdbx_strand_id
1 'polypeptide(L)'
;MTNAGAATKDLRVGPEREPDRRADPIPAPLQPEELPLGEARARFFAESGFDADGGYNKRWVRIESKPIPIFFPNIEPRVRAVKLHDLHHIVTGYRTDWVGEAEIGAWEISAGCGKYWAAWALNAGAFAFGLAAAPRRTFRAFVRGRRSRSLYHEHFRDELLEETVGGMRGRLGLDADVAPTRRDVAAFAGWSAAVVAYHATAAAIGLRAVLWVVSLSRRAR
;
A
#
# COMPACT_ATOMS: atom_id res chain seq x y z
N MET A 1 26.14 -28.19 5.84
CA MET A 1 26.17 -26.83 5.25
C MET A 1 24.89 -26.68 4.44
N THR A 2 23.82 -26.26 5.09
CA THR A 2 22.49 -26.09 4.49
C THR A 2 22.32 -24.63 4.10
N ASN A 3 22.23 -24.43 2.80
CA ASN A 3 22.03 -23.12 2.16
C ASN A 3 20.59 -22.63 2.46
N ALA A 4 20.44 -21.73 3.40
CA ALA A 4 19.17 -21.07 3.68
C ALA A 4 18.90 -20.05 2.56
N GLY A 5 18.21 -20.49 1.50
CA GLY A 5 17.74 -19.63 0.44
C GLY A 5 16.85 -18.53 1.01
N ALA A 6 17.27 -17.28 0.91
CA ALA A 6 16.45 -16.12 1.23
C ALA A 6 15.30 -16.06 0.23
N ALA A 7 14.11 -16.52 0.64
CA ALA A 7 12.91 -16.37 -0.15
C ALA A 7 12.52 -14.88 -0.17
N THR A 8 12.46 -14.32 -1.34
CA THR A 8 12.22 -12.91 -1.62
C THR A 8 10.74 -12.71 -1.99
N LYS A 9 10.10 -11.68 -1.46
CA LYS A 9 8.78 -11.22 -1.93
C LYS A 9 9.00 -10.58 -3.30
N ASP A 10 8.71 -11.34 -4.34
CA ASP A 10 8.87 -10.92 -5.73
C ASP A 10 7.57 -10.21 -6.15
N LEU A 11 7.54 -8.88 -6.10
CA LEU A 11 6.47 -8.09 -6.69
C LEU A 11 6.63 -8.15 -8.21
N ARG A 12 6.07 -9.17 -8.84
CA ARG A 12 6.06 -9.28 -10.30
C ARG A 12 5.06 -8.29 -10.88
N VAL A 13 5.58 -7.31 -11.57
CA VAL A 13 4.81 -6.40 -12.42
C VAL A 13 4.26 -7.21 -13.60
N GLY A 14 2.97 -7.46 -13.61
CA GLY A 14 2.29 -8.02 -14.79
C GLY A 14 2.33 -7.02 -15.96
N PRO A 15 2.04 -7.46 -17.20
CA PRO A 15 2.12 -6.60 -18.38
C PRO A 15 1.21 -5.38 -18.24
N GLU A 16 1.80 -4.19 -18.44
CA GLU A 16 1.09 -2.90 -18.50
C GLU A 16 0.01 -2.95 -19.58
N ARG A 17 -1.26 -2.74 -19.19
CA ARG A 17 -2.33 -2.48 -20.15
C ARG A 17 -2.41 -0.98 -20.38
N GLU A 18 -2.54 -0.59 -21.68
CA GLU A 18 -2.78 0.80 -22.11
C GLU A 18 -3.94 1.45 -21.31
N PRO A 19 -3.83 2.75 -20.99
CA PRO A 19 -4.86 3.46 -20.24
C PRO A 19 -6.13 3.65 -21.10
N ASP A 20 -7.19 2.94 -20.74
CA ASP A 20 -8.53 3.18 -21.29
C ASP A 20 -8.99 4.59 -20.88
N ARG A 21 -9.42 5.39 -21.85
CA ARG A 21 -9.87 6.79 -21.68
C ARG A 21 -11.28 6.93 -21.11
N ARG A 22 -11.94 5.83 -20.76
CA ARG A 22 -13.26 5.82 -20.11
C ARG A 22 -13.10 5.91 -18.60
N ALA A 23 -14.11 6.42 -17.91
CA ALA A 23 -14.13 6.39 -16.45
C ALA A 23 -13.98 4.94 -15.99
N ASP A 24 -12.82 4.60 -15.41
CA ASP A 24 -12.60 3.25 -14.93
C ASP A 24 -13.64 2.92 -13.84
N PRO A 25 -14.39 1.82 -13.95
CA PRO A 25 -15.36 1.42 -12.95
C PRO A 25 -14.68 1.23 -11.59
N ILE A 26 -15.48 1.27 -10.52
CA ILE A 26 -15.01 0.88 -9.19
C ILE A 26 -14.42 -0.54 -9.32
N PRO A 27 -13.17 -0.78 -8.87
CA PRO A 27 -12.61 -2.10 -8.95
C PRO A 27 -13.45 -3.12 -8.21
N ALA A 28 -13.76 -4.24 -8.88
CA ALA A 28 -14.33 -5.42 -8.21
C ALA A 28 -13.32 -5.98 -7.20
N PRO A 29 -13.76 -6.71 -6.16
CA PRO A 29 -12.83 -7.36 -5.25
C PRO A 29 -11.90 -8.32 -6.01
N LEU A 30 -10.70 -8.57 -5.47
CA LEU A 30 -9.75 -9.49 -6.10
C LEU A 30 -10.16 -10.95 -5.96
N GLN A 31 -11.09 -11.24 -5.05
CA GLN A 31 -11.59 -12.59 -4.76
C GLN A 31 -13.14 -12.59 -4.73
N PRO A 32 -13.80 -13.72 -5.00
CA PRO A 32 -15.25 -13.83 -4.95
C PRO A 32 -15.85 -13.32 -3.63
N GLU A 33 -16.98 -12.63 -3.72
CA GLU A 33 -17.60 -11.95 -2.57
C GLU A 33 -18.14 -12.90 -1.50
N GLU A 34 -18.49 -14.11 -1.89
CA GLU A 34 -19.00 -15.17 -1.00
C GLU A 34 -17.90 -15.86 -0.18
N LEU A 35 -16.62 -15.69 -0.56
CA LEU A 35 -15.53 -16.36 0.15
C LEU A 35 -15.28 -15.70 1.52
N PRO A 36 -15.00 -16.50 2.57
CA PRO A 36 -14.41 -16.02 3.79
C PRO A 36 -13.05 -15.35 3.52
N LEU A 37 -12.75 -14.24 4.20
CA LEU A 37 -11.50 -13.50 4.02
C LEU A 37 -10.24 -14.34 4.27
N GLY A 38 -10.33 -15.35 5.14
CA GLY A 38 -9.23 -16.30 5.37
C GLY A 38 -8.87 -17.09 4.12
N GLU A 39 -9.90 -17.65 3.43
CA GLU A 39 -9.71 -18.37 2.17
C GLU A 39 -9.31 -17.41 1.04
N ALA A 40 -9.96 -16.27 0.94
CA ALA A 40 -9.66 -15.23 -0.02
C ALA A 40 -8.19 -14.75 0.11
N ARG A 41 -7.69 -14.60 1.34
CA ARG A 41 -6.29 -14.24 1.61
C ARG A 41 -5.32 -15.33 1.18
N ALA A 42 -5.62 -16.59 1.45
CA ALA A 42 -4.77 -17.70 1.02
C ALA A 42 -4.65 -17.77 -0.52
N ARG A 43 -5.77 -17.59 -1.23
CA ARG A 43 -5.79 -17.50 -2.70
C ARG A 43 -5.01 -16.29 -3.20
N PHE A 44 -5.24 -15.13 -2.61
CA PHE A 44 -4.54 -13.90 -2.94
C PHE A 44 -3.02 -14.05 -2.81
N PHE A 45 -2.52 -14.70 -1.75
CA PHE A 45 -1.10 -14.97 -1.57
C PHE A 45 -0.56 -15.89 -2.65
N ALA A 46 -1.26 -16.97 -2.97
CA ALA A 46 -0.86 -17.91 -4.00
C ALA A 46 -0.81 -17.25 -5.40
N GLU A 47 -1.83 -16.46 -5.75
CA GLU A 47 -1.94 -15.77 -7.05
C GLU A 47 -0.92 -14.63 -7.18
N SER A 48 -0.59 -13.96 -6.07
CA SER A 48 0.41 -12.88 -6.03
C SER A 48 1.85 -13.39 -5.91
N GLY A 49 2.06 -14.71 -5.79
CA GLY A 49 3.38 -15.31 -5.62
C GLY A 49 4.00 -15.02 -4.26
N PHE A 50 3.18 -14.77 -3.25
CA PHE A 50 3.62 -14.61 -1.86
C PHE A 50 3.75 -15.98 -1.19
N ASP A 51 4.51 -16.03 -0.08
CA ASP A 51 4.51 -17.22 0.76
C ASP A 51 3.12 -17.45 1.38
N ALA A 52 2.86 -18.68 1.81
CA ALA A 52 1.58 -19.03 2.43
C ALA A 52 1.24 -18.18 3.68
N ASP A 53 2.25 -17.63 4.35
CA ASP A 53 2.11 -16.72 5.48
C ASP A 53 2.17 -15.24 5.10
N GLY A 54 2.14 -14.89 3.80
CA GLY A 54 2.29 -13.52 3.30
C GLY A 54 3.70 -12.92 3.54
N GLY A 55 4.67 -13.74 3.92
CA GLY A 55 6.03 -13.30 4.27
C GLY A 55 6.11 -12.56 5.61
N TYR A 56 5.11 -12.70 6.48
CA TYR A 56 5.07 -12.00 7.79
C TYR A 56 6.20 -12.42 8.73
N ASN A 57 6.65 -13.68 8.64
CA ASN A 57 7.71 -14.23 9.48
C ASN A 57 9.13 -13.99 8.93
N LYS A 58 9.26 -13.40 7.73
CA LYS A 58 10.58 -13.08 7.18
C LYS A 58 11.25 -11.95 7.96
N ARG A 59 12.54 -12.06 8.17
CA ARG A 59 13.34 -11.02 8.86
C ARG A 59 13.52 -9.77 8.00
N TRP A 60 13.57 -9.94 6.66
CA TRP A 60 13.80 -8.87 5.69
C TRP A 60 12.73 -8.88 4.62
N VAL A 61 12.33 -7.70 4.20
CA VAL A 61 11.49 -7.47 3.03
C VAL A 61 12.38 -7.05 1.88
N ARG A 62 12.14 -7.63 0.71
CA ARG A 62 12.74 -7.20 -0.56
C ARG A 62 11.62 -6.74 -1.47
N ILE A 63 11.71 -5.50 -1.95
CA ILE A 63 10.86 -4.99 -3.02
C ILE A 63 11.68 -5.01 -4.30
N GLU A 64 11.19 -5.71 -5.32
CA GLU A 64 11.79 -5.70 -6.65
C GLU A 64 11.57 -4.33 -7.27
N SER A 65 12.65 -3.57 -7.38
CA SER A 65 12.70 -2.26 -8.03
C SER A 65 13.86 -2.24 -9.00
N LYS A 66 13.66 -1.70 -10.18
CA LYS A 66 14.74 -1.51 -11.15
C LYS A 66 15.30 -0.09 -11.02
N PRO A 67 16.60 0.10 -11.08
CA PRO A 67 17.65 -0.89 -11.33
C PRO A 67 18.11 -1.67 -10.08
N ILE A 68 17.72 -1.28 -8.88
CA ILE A 68 18.23 -1.84 -7.61
C ILE A 68 17.06 -2.23 -6.72
N PRO A 69 17.01 -3.48 -6.20
CA PRO A 69 15.99 -3.88 -5.25
C PRO A 69 16.15 -3.13 -3.91
N ILE A 70 15.02 -2.83 -3.29
CA ILE A 70 14.97 -2.15 -2.00
C ILE A 70 14.85 -3.21 -0.90
N PHE A 71 15.73 -3.14 0.11
CA PHE A 71 15.70 -4.00 1.27
C PHE A 71 15.44 -3.19 2.54
N PHE A 72 14.58 -3.71 3.41
CA PHE A 72 14.39 -3.14 4.74
C PHE A 72 13.95 -4.22 5.74
N PRO A 73 14.20 -4.00 7.06
CA PRO A 73 13.82 -4.96 8.08
C PRO A 73 12.30 -5.09 8.21
N ASN A 74 11.84 -6.33 8.37
CA ASN A 74 10.43 -6.63 8.58
C ASN A 74 10.07 -6.47 10.07
N ILE A 75 9.95 -5.23 10.51
CA ILE A 75 9.67 -4.90 11.90
C ILE A 75 8.20 -5.17 12.25
N GLU A 76 7.94 -5.49 13.50
CA GLU A 76 6.61 -5.85 13.98
C GLU A 76 5.51 -4.79 13.71
N PRO A 77 5.75 -3.45 13.85
CA PRO A 77 4.75 -2.45 13.47
C PRO A 77 4.34 -2.52 11.99
N ARG A 78 5.30 -2.87 11.10
CA ARG A 78 4.99 -3.11 9.70
C ARG A 78 4.15 -4.37 9.51
N VAL A 79 4.53 -5.48 10.13
CA VAL A 79 3.79 -6.75 10.03
C VAL A 79 2.35 -6.58 10.46
N ARG A 80 2.11 -5.87 11.58
CA ARG A 80 0.75 -5.54 12.04
C ARG A 80 -0.04 -4.73 11.00
N ALA A 81 0.59 -3.77 10.35
CA ALA A 81 -0.06 -2.96 9.32
C ALA A 81 -0.34 -3.78 8.06
N VAL A 82 0.63 -4.56 7.59
CA VAL A 82 0.53 -5.31 6.33
C VAL A 82 -0.53 -6.41 6.40
N LYS A 83 -0.78 -7.03 7.56
CA LYS A 83 -1.89 -7.98 7.71
C LYS A 83 -3.24 -7.37 7.34
N LEU A 84 -3.48 -6.11 7.68
CA LEU A 84 -4.70 -5.37 7.32
C LEU A 84 -4.65 -4.86 5.88
N HIS A 85 -3.48 -4.41 5.43
CA HIS A 85 -3.23 -3.96 4.06
C HIS A 85 -3.50 -5.06 3.03
N ASP A 86 -3.06 -6.29 3.29
CA ASP A 86 -3.34 -7.42 2.40
C ASP A 86 -4.85 -7.72 2.30
N LEU A 87 -5.61 -7.56 3.38
CA LEU A 87 -7.08 -7.63 3.34
C LEU A 87 -7.68 -6.45 2.55
N HIS A 88 -7.09 -5.25 2.66
CA HIS A 88 -7.55 -4.11 1.87
C HIS A 88 -7.40 -4.37 0.36
N HIS A 89 -6.30 -4.97 -0.12
CA HIS A 89 -6.17 -5.36 -1.52
C HIS A 89 -7.34 -6.24 -1.97
N ILE A 90 -7.67 -7.25 -1.18
CA ILE A 90 -8.72 -8.21 -1.50
C ILE A 90 -10.08 -7.51 -1.66
N VAL A 91 -10.45 -6.69 -0.68
CA VAL A 91 -11.79 -6.07 -0.64
C VAL A 91 -11.91 -4.84 -1.53
N THR A 92 -10.84 -4.07 -1.73
CA THR A 92 -10.88 -2.87 -2.57
C THR A 92 -10.74 -3.17 -4.05
N GLY A 93 -10.09 -4.29 -4.41
CA GLY A 93 -9.78 -4.67 -5.78
C GLY A 93 -8.53 -4.01 -6.35
N TYR A 94 -7.78 -3.23 -5.57
CA TYR A 94 -6.51 -2.68 -6.03
C TYR A 94 -5.44 -3.76 -6.11
N ARG A 95 -4.69 -3.76 -7.20
CA ARG A 95 -3.69 -4.79 -7.51
C ARG A 95 -2.39 -4.55 -6.73
N THR A 96 -1.52 -5.56 -6.71
CA THR A 96 -0.18 -5.50 -6.10
C THR A 96 0.92 -5.00 -7.05
N ASP A 97 0.56 -4.50 -8.24
CA ASP A 97 1.52 -3.79 -9.10
C ASP A 97 1.76 -2.35 -8.60
N TRP A 98 2.79 -1.68 -9.11
CA TRP A 98 3.18 -0.34 -8.65
C TRP A 98 2.06 0.69 -8.67
N VAL A 99 1.17 0.63 -9.66
CA VAL A 99 0.04 1.56 -9.75
C VAL A 99 -1.05 1.17 -8.77
N GLY A 100 -1.34 -0.13 -8.61
CA GLY A 100 -2.29 -0.62 -7.62
C GLY A 100 -1.85 -0.33 -6.19
N GLU A 101 -0.53 -0.45 -5.89
CA GLU A 101 0.03 -0.02 -4.60
C GLU A 101 -0.16 1.48 -4.36
N ALA A 102 -0.01 2.30 -5.40
CA ALA A 102 -0.28 3.74 -5.31
C ALA A 102 -1.77 4.04 -5.07
N GLU A 103 -2.67 3.29 -5.70
CA GLU A 103 -4.11 3.41 -5.50
C GLU A 103 -4.50 3.03 -4.07
N ILE A 104 -4.05 1.87 -3.59
CA ILE A 104 -4.38 1.44 -2.23
C ILE A 104 -3.75 2.37 -1.20
N GLY A 105 -2.53 2.86 -1.41
CA GLY A 105 -1.90 3.84 -0.54
C GLY A 105 -2.67 5.16 -0.46
N ALA A 106 -3.20 5.65 -1.58
CA ALA A 106 -4.04 6.84 -1.62
C ALA A 106 -5.39 6.60 -0.91
N TRP A 107 -5.99 5.42 -1.12
CA TRP A 107 -7.21 5.02 -0.46
C TRP A 107 -7.02 4.90 1.05
N GLU A 108 -5.97 4.22 1.51
CA GLU A 108 -5.67 4.04 2.93
C GLU A 108 -5.37 5.36 3.65
N ILE A 109 -4.61 6.27 3.02
CA ILE A 109 -4.37 7.62 3.58
C ILE A 109 -5.69 8.35 3.79
N SER A 110 -6.56 8.35 2.81
CA SER A 110 -7.82 9.11 2.88
C SER A 110 -8.89 8.46 3.74
N ALA A 111 -8.91 7.12 3.85
CA ALA A 111 -9.75 6.36 4.76
C ALA A 111 -9.21 6.37 6.21
N GLY A 112 -7.92 6.70 6.37
CA GLY A 112 -7.22 6.81 7.65
C GLY A 112 -6.45 5.54 8.02
N CYS A 113 -5.15 5.70 8.33
CA CYS A 113 -4.30 4.61 8.81
C CYS A 113 -4.31 4.47 10.35
N GLY A 114 -5.20 5.15 11.06
CA GLY A 114 -5.34 5.07 12.51
C GLY A 114 -4.00 5.24 13.23
N LYS A 115 -3.71 4.36 14.18
CA LYS A 115 -2.46 4.33 14.95
C LYS A 115 -1.29 3.60 14.27
N TYR A 116 -1.47 3.09 13.08
CA TYR A 116 -0.46 2.33 12.36
C TYR A 116 0.54 3.26 11.65
N TRP A 117 1.52 3.78 12.39
CA TRP A 117 2.52 4.71 11.83
C TRP A 117 3.28 4.12 10.63
N ALA A 118 3.52 2.79 10.62
CA ALA A 118 4.17 2.12 9.50
C ALA A 118 3.30 2.16 8.23
N ALA A 119 1.97 2.05 8.37
CA ALA A 119 1.05 2.23 7.25
C ALA A 119 1.11 3.67 6.72
N TRP A 120 1.10 4.69 7.59
CA TRP A 120 1.25 6.09 7.18
C TRP A 120 2.52 6.31 6.37
N ALA A 121 3.66 5.77 6.84
CA ALA A 121 4.95 5.95 6.17
C ALA A 121 5.02 5.25 4.81
N LEU A 122 4.57 4.00 4.72
CA LEU A 122 4.60 3.23 3.48
C LEU A 122 3.62 3.80 2.44
N ASN A 123 2.41 4.14 2.87
CA ASN A 123 1.39 4.70 2.00
C ASN A 123 1.75 6.11 1.51
N ALA A 124 2.46 6.91 2.31
CA ALA A 124 2.98 8.19 1.82
C ALA A 124 3.94 8.00 0.64
N GLY A 125 4.80 6.97 0.68
CA GLY A 125 5.67 6.61 -0.44
C GLY A 125 4.90 6.17 -1.68
N ALA A 126 3.94 5.26 -1.50
CA ALA A 126 3.07 4.76 -2.57
C ALA A 126 2.23 5.89 -3.19
N PHE A 127 1.67 6.78 -2.37
CA PHE A 127 0.92 7.95 -2.81
C PHE A 127 1.80 8.92 -3.61
N ALA A 128 3.03 9.21 -3.14
CA ALA A 128 3.97 10.05 -3.87
C ALA A 128 4.32 9.48 -5.24
N PHE A 129 4.55 8.17 -5.34
CA PHE A 129 4.74 7.50 -6.62
C PHE A 129 3.50 7.66 -7.50
N GLY A 130 2.30 7.46 -6.96
CA GLY A 130 1.04 7.61 -7.67
C GLY A 130 0.79 9.00 -8.24
N LEU A 131 1.21 10.05 -7.53
CA LEU A 131 1.13 11.43 -8.03
C LEU A 131 1.92 11.63 -9.33
N ALA A 132 3.04 10.94 -9.49
CA ALA A 132 3.87 11.01 -10.67
C ALA A 132 3.42 10.04 -11.79
N ALA A 133 3.13 8.79 -11.42
CA ALA A 133 2.91 7.70 -12.39
C ALA A 133 1.45 7.56 -12.86
N ALA A 134 0.49 7.80 -11.97
CA ALA A 134 -0.93 7.57 -12.25
C ALA A 134 -1.85 8.56 -11.50
N PRO A 135 -1.70 9.90 -11.67
CA PRO A 135 -2.35 10.91 -10.82
C PRO A 135 -3.88 10.82 -10.81
N ARG A 136 -4.51 10.46 -11.95
CA ARG A 136 -5.97 10.32 -12.04
C ARG A 136 -6.48 9.12 -11.25
N ARG A 137 -5.82 7.97 -11.34
CA ARG A 137 -6.17 6.76 -10.60
C ARG A 137 -5.96 6.98 -9.09
N THR A 138 -4.83 7.57 -8.72
CA THR A 138 -4.50 7.96 -7.34
C THR A 138 -5.56 8.89 -6.75
N PHE A 139 -6.01 9.91 -7.52
CA PHE A 139 -7.08 10.81 -7.10
C PHE A 139 -8.41 10.07 -6.87
N ARG A 140 -8.81 9.17 -7.77
CA ARG A 140 -10.05 8.39 -7.63
C ARG A 140 -10.01 7.48 -6.40
N ALA A 141 -8.89 6.78 -6.20
CA ALA A 141 -8.69 5.95 -5.02
C ALA A 141 -8.76 6.78 -3.73
N PHE A 142 -8.16 7.97 -3.73
CA PHE A 142 -8.27 8.92 -2.62
C PHE A 142 -9.72 9.34 -2.35
N VAL A 143 -10.49 9.68 -3.39
CA VAL A 143 -11.92 10.05 -3.24
C VAL A 143 -12.72 8.89 -2.68
N ARG A 144 -12.50 7.66 -3.17
CA ARG A 144 -13.14 6.45 -2.65
C ARG A 144 -12.83 6.23 -1.17
N GLY A 145 -11.57 6.42 -0.76
CA GLY A 145 -11.17 6.29 0.65
C GLY A 145 -11.86 7.30 1.56
N ARG A 146 -12.12 8.52 1.09
CA ARG A 146 -12.89 9.52 1.83
C ARG A 146 -14.37 9.16 2.05
N ARG A 147 -14.90 8.19 1.35
CA ARG A 147 -16.30 7.71 1.42
C ARG A 147 -16.41 6.34 2.08
N SER A 148 -15.29 5.73 2.41
CA SER A 148 -15.21 4.39 2.99
C SER A 148 -14.40 4.41 4.28
N ARG A 149 -14.29 3.25 4.91
CA ARG A 149 -13.49 3.04 6.13
C ARG A 149 -12.35 2.08 5.82
N SER A 150 -11.25 2.20 6.56
CA SER A 150 -10.17 1.23 6.56
C SER A 150 -10.22 0.34 7.79
N LEU A 151 -9.64 -0.85 7.70
CA LEU A 151 -9.47 -1.75 8.84
C LEU A 151 -8.44 -1.23 9.86
N TYR A 152 -7.68 -0.19 9.56
CA TYR A 152 -6.73 0.42 10.51
C TYR A 152 -7.40 1.08 11.72
N HIS A 153 -8.71 1.27 11.69
CA HIS A 153 -9.47 1.70 12.86
C HIS A 153 -9.78 0.55 13.81
N GLU A 154 -9.46 -0.68 13.41
CA GLU A 154 -9.63 -1.90 14.18
C GLU A 154 -8.28 -2.54 14.51
N HIS A 155 -8.31 -3.64 15.27
CA HIS A 155 -7.16 -4.52 15.44
C HIS A 155 -7.32 -5.73 14.53
N PHE A 156 -6.20 -6.21 13.97
CA PHE A 156 -6.24 -7.52 13.34
C PHE A 156 -6.57 -8.57 14.40
N ARG A 157 -7.55 -9.38 14.11
CA ARG A 157 -8.00 -10.52 14.90
C ARG A 157 -8.49 -11.60 13.94
N ASP A 158 -8.39 -12.84 14.35
CA ASP A 158 -8.67 -13.97 13.47
C ASP A 158 -10.16 -14.04 13.06
N GLU A 159 -11.06 -13.51 13.87
CA GLU A 159 -12.49 -13.41 13.56
C GLU A 159 -12.77 -12.56 12.29
N LEU A 160 -11.88 -11.62 11.94
CA LEU A 160 -12.00 -10.90 10.66
C LEU A 160 -11.91 -11.84 9.46
N LEU A 161 -11.21 -12.95 9.61
CA LEU A 161 -11.02 -13.93 8.52
C LEU A 161 -12.24 -14.81 8.29
N GLU A 162 -13.20 -14.80 9.20
CA GLU A 162 -14.47 -15.51 9.08
C GLU A 162 -15.51 -14.71 8.28
N GLU A 163 -15.35 -13.37 8.22
CA GLU A 163 -16.23 -12.51 7.41
C GLU A 163 -16.05 -12.82 5.91
N THR A 164 -17.12 -12.70 5.14
CA THR A 164 -17.03 -12.80 3.68
C THR A 164 -16.45 -11.55 3.06
N VAL A 165 -15.84 -11.65 1.89
CA VAL A 165 -15.32 -10.52 1.12
C VAL A 165 -16.42 -9.48 0.88
N GLY A 166 -17.61 -9.89 0.44
CA GLY A 166 -18.74 -9.00 0.20
C GLY A 166 -19.27 -8.35 1.48
N GLY A 167 -19.39 -9.12 2.57
CA GLY A 167 -19.77 -8.58 3.89
C GLY A 167 -18.80 -7.49 4.36
N MET A 168 -17.50 -7.73 4.23
CA MET A 168 -16.47 -6.75 4.56
C MET A 168 -16.55 -5.51 3.66
N ARG A 169 -16.76 -5.66 2.35
CA ARG A 169 -16.94 -4.55 1.42
C ARG A 169 -18.10 -3.66 1.81
N GLY A 170 -19.27 -4.27 2.09
CA GLY A 170 -20.44 -3.53 2.56
C GLY A 170 -20.17 -2.80 3.88
N ARG A 171 -19.51 -3.45 4.84
CA ARG A 171 -19.15 -2.86 6.15
C ARG A 171 -18.19 -1.67 6.02
N LEU A 172 -17.25 -1.72 5.07
CA LEU A 172 -16.31 -0.63 4.79
C LEU A 172 -16.89 0.45 3.87
N GLY A 173 -18.08 0.24 3.27
CA GLY A 173 -18.72 1.19 2.36
C GLY A 173 -18.03 1.29 0.99
N LEU A 174 -17.55 0.16 0.45
CA LEU A 174 -16.75 0.13 -0.77
C LEU A 174 -17.56 0.09 -2.07
N ASP A 175 -18.87 -0.14 -1.97
CA ASP A 175 -19.74 -0.38 -3.14
C ASP A 175 -20.37 0.91 -3.69
N ALA A 176 -20.16 2.04 -3.03
CA ALA A 176 -20.68 3.32 -3.47
C ALA A 176 -19.79 3.95 -4.55
N ASP A 177 -20.35 4.17 -5.75
CA ASP A 177 -19.75 5.07 -6.73
C ASP A 177 -20.10 6.51 -6.37
N VAL A 178 -19.10 7.31 -6.09
CA VAL A 178 -19.30 8.70 -5.65
C VAL A 178 -18.51 9.65 -6.52
N ALA A 179 -19.25 10.55 -7.19
CA ALA A 179 -18.62 11.61 -7.96
C ALA A 179 -17.75 12.52 -7.07
N PRO A 180 -16.56 12.90 -7.53
CA PRO A 180 -15.68 13.81 -6.81
C PRO A 180 -16.32 15.18 -6.59
N THR A 181 -16.11 15.75 -5.41
CA THR A 181 -16.55 17.11 -5.07
C THR A 181 -15.36 18.08 -5.03
N ARG A 182 -15.64 19.39 -5.01
CA ARG A 182 -14.57 20.41 -4.82
C ARG A 182 -13.80 20.22 -3.50
N ARG A 183 -14.48 19.71 -2.46
CA ARG A 183 -13.82 19.39 -1.17
C ARG A 183 -12.85 18.24 -1.30
N ASP A 184 -13.12 17.27 -2.17
CA ASP A 184 -12.21 16.15 -2.42
C ASP A 184 -10.97 16.63 -3.18
N VAL A 185 -11.15 17.52 -4.16
CA VAL A 185 -10.03 18.13 -4.87
C VAL A 185 -9.13 18.93 -3.91
N ALA A 186 -9.71 19.76 -3.05
CA ALA A 186 -8.95 20.52 -2.06
C ALA A 186 -8.23 19.62 -1.06
N ALA A 187 -8.89 18.57 -0.56
CA ALA A 187 -8.28 17.60 0.35
C ALA A 187 -7.14 16.83 -0.33
N PHE A 188 -7.33 16.39 -1.57
CA PHE A 188 -6.28 15.71 -2.34
C PHE A 188 -5.07 16.62 -2.56
N ALA A 189 -5.29 17.88 -2.94
CA ALA A 189 -4.22 18.86 -3.10
C ALA A 189 -3.45 19.08 -1.78
N GLY A 190 -4.15 19.20 -0.66
CA GLY A 190 -3.54 19.35 0.67
C GLY A 190 -2.69 18.12 1.05
N TRP A 191 -3.21 16.92 0.87
CA TRP A 191 -2.46 15.69 1.11
C TRP A 191 -1.27 15.52 0.16
N SER A 192 -1.44 15.87 -1.12
CA SER A 192 -0.33 15.86 -2.09
C SER A 192 0.80 16.79 -1.67
N ALA A 193 0.47 18.00 -1.25
CA ALA A 193 1.46 18.96 -0.75
C ALA A 193 2.16 18.44 0.53
N ALA A 194 1.41 17.86 1.46
CA ALA A 194 1.97 17.30 2.70
C ALA A 194 2.92 16.11 2.42
N VAL A 195 2.54 15.21 1.53
CA VAL A 195 3.37 14.06 1.15
C VAL A 195 4.64 14.50 0.43
N VAL A 196 4.55 15.46 -0.49
CA VAL A 196 5.72 16.03 -1.18
C VAL A 196 6.65 16.71 -0.17
N ALA A 197 6.11 17.52 0.74
CA ALA A 197 6.89 18.19 1.78
C ALA A 197 7.59 17.18 2.71
N TYR A 198 6.89 16.11 3.10
CA TYR A 198 7.47 15.02 3.90
C TYR A 198 8.68 14.39 3.23
N HIS A 199 8.57 14.01 1.95
CA HIS A 199 9.68 13.39 1.20
C HIS A 199 10.82 14.36 0.93
N ALA A 200 10.52 15.63 0.62
CA ALA A 200 11.54 16.67 0.45
C ALA A 200 12.33 16.90 1.75
N THR A 201 11.63 16.93 2.89
CA THR A 201 12.26 17.08 4.20
C THR A 201 13.14 15.87 4.54
N ALA A 202 12.63 14.65 4.33
CA ALA A 202 13.38 13.42 4.55
C ALA A 202 14.65 13.36 3.68
N ALA A 203 14.54 13.73 2.40
CA ALA A 203 15.66 13.79 1.47
C ALA A 203 16.71 14.85 1.91
N ALA A 204 16.26 16.03 2.34
CA ALA A 204 17.16 17.09 2.84
C ALA A 204 17.91 16.65 4.10
N ILE A 205 17.24 15.99 5.04
CA ILE A 205 17.86 15.43 6.25
C ILE A 205 18.90 14.38 5.87
N GLY A 206 18.54 13.44 4.99
CA GLY A 206 19.44 12.38 4.51
C GLY A 206 20.68 12.96 3.84
N LEU A 207 20.52 13.94 2.94
CA LEU A 207 21.64 14.63 2.29
C LEU A 207 22.56 15.31 3.31
N ARG A 208 22.01 16.04 4.28
CA ARG A 208 22.80 16.68 5.34
C ARG A 208 23.58 15.67 6.18
N ALA A 209 22.97 14.53 6.52
CA ALA A 209 23.66 13.45 7.24
C ALA A 209 24.85 12.90 6.44
N VAL A 210 24.66 12.64 5.14
CA VAL A 210 25.74 12.19 4.25
C VAL A 210 26.87 13.21 4.17
N LEU A 211 26.55 14.50 3.94
CA LEU A 211 27.53 15.56 3.87
C LEU A 211 28.30 15.72 5.19
N TRP A 212 27.63 15.56 6.32
CA TRP A 212 28.26 15.60 7.65
C TRP A 212 29.27 14.45 7.82
N VAL A 213 28.89 13.21 7.49
CA VAL A 213 29.79 12.04 7.54
C VAL A 213 31.02 12.24 6.64
N VAL A 214 30.80 12.72 5.40
CA VAL A 214 31.91 13.02 4.47
C VAL A 214 32.84 14.10 5.02
N SER A 215 32.29 15.11 5.69
CA SER A 215 33.09 16.19 6.30
C SER A 215 33.99 15.68 7.44
N LEU A 216 33.45 14.74 8.27
CA LEU A 216 34.22 14.10 9.34
C LEU A 216 35.37 13.25 8.79
N SER A 217 35.11 12.45 7.75
CA SER A 217 36.12 11.59 7.14
C SER A 217 37.24 12.40 6.46
N ARG A 218 36.96 13.63 6.00
CA ARG A 218 37.97 14.54 5.45
C ARG A 218 38.85 15.23 6.53
N ARG A 219 38.29 15.41 7.75
CA ARG A 219 39.03 16.01 8.87
C ARG A 219 39.93 15.00 9.60
N ALA A 220 39.66 13.70 9.42
CA ALA A 220 40.43 12.61 10.02
C ALA A 220 41.63 12.14 9.17
N ARG A 221 41.81 12.74 7.99
CA ARG A 221 42.97 12.53 7.09
C ARG A 221 43.91 13.76 7.17
#